data_e573c158165daa580d6f474bcc8f363b
#
_entry.id   e573c158165daa580d6f474bcc8f363b
#
_cell.length_a   1.000
_cell.length_b   1.000
_cell.length_c   1.000
_cell.angle_alpha   90.00
_cell.angle_beta   90.00
_cell.angle_gamma   90.00
#
_symmetry.space_group_name_H-M   'P 1'
#
loop_
_entity.id
_entity.type
_entity.pdbx_description
1 polymer ?
#
loop_
_entity_poly.entity_id
_entity_poly.type
_entity_poly.pdbx_seq_one_letter_code
_entity_poly.pdbx_strand_id
1 'polypeptide(L)'
;MADIFNEIDEDIRRERYQKLWKTYGKFLIFAVVIFFLGAAVYITWNNYLESLKNKEGEIFSNSLEMIDKKSWDLASSNLYNLYSSSSSGYRALAKLQHASVLLQNKKADDAIEIYKNLVEDPKSDIIFRDLARYLIVIHTFDFEKDSEIAKHLSYLLDKGFVLTRIFDTL
;
A
#
# COMPACT_ATOMS: atom_id res chain seq x y z
N MET A 1 0.83 -63.33 -33.38
CA MET A 1 -0.34 -63.22 -32.43
C MET A 1 -0.23 -62.07 -31.46
N ALA A 2 0.92 -61.55 -31.19
CA ALA A 2 1.07 -60.39 -30.26
C ALA A 2 0.56 -59.03 -30.85
N ASP A 3 0.58 -58.85 -32.16
CA ASP A 3 0.16 -57.62 -32.81
C ASP A 3 -1.34 -57.34 -32.70
N ILE A 4 -2.16 -58.37 -32.79
CA ILE A 4 -3.63 -58.26 -32.75
C ILE A 4 -4.13 -57.80 -31.39
N PHE A 5 -3.44 -58.20 -30.33
CA PHE A 5 -3.79 -57.75 -28.94
C PHE A 5 -3.40 -56.27 -28.68
N ASN A 6 -2.32 -55.82 -29.29
CA ASN A 6 -1.92 -54.39 -29.19
C ASN A 6 -2.88 -53.48 -29.99
N GLU A 7 -3.35 -53.92 -31.14
CA GLU A 7 -4.28 -53.17 -31.96
C GLU A 7 -5.67 -53.02 -31.31
N ILE A 8 -6.12 -54.08 -30.66
CA ILE A 8 -7.38 -54.11 -29.88
C ILE A 8 -7.29 -53.17 -28.65
N ASP A 9 -6.15 -53.14 -27.96
CA ASP A 9 -5.95 -52.25 -26.80
C ASP A 9 -5.86 -50.77 -27.22
N GLU A 10 -5.30 -50.43 -28.38
CA GLU A 10 -5.27 -49.10 -28.90
C GLU A 10 -6.68 -48.62 -29.33
N ASP A 11 -7.48 -49.46 -29.94
CA ASP A 11 -8.84 -49.12 -30.34
C ASP A 11 -9.77 -48.92 -29.16
N ILE A 12 -9.66 -49.73 -28.12
CA ILE A 12 -10.43 -49.54 -26.85
C ILE A 12 -10.03 -48.28 -26.11
N ARG A 13 -8.76 -47.91 -26.10
CA ARG A 13 -8.29 -46.64 -25.56
C ARG A 13 -8.83 -45.43 -26.35
N ARG A 14 -8.79 -45.52 -27.69
CA ARG A 14 -9.26 -44.49 -28.57
C ARG A 14 -10.76 -44.24 -28.46
N GLU A 15 -11.57 -45.30 -28.31
CA GLU A 15 -13.01 -45.17 -28.08
C GLU A 15 -13.34 -44.56 -26.72
N ARG A 16 -12.59 -44.91 -25.65
CA ARG A 16 -12.75 -44.32 -24.31
C ARG A 16 -12.44 -42.80 -24.35
N TYR A 17 -11.33 -42.41 -24.98
CA TYR A 17 -10.98 -40.99 -25.13
C TYR A 17 -12.02 -40.23 -25.96
N GLN A 18 -12.54 -40.81 -27.03
CA GLN A 18 -13.61 -40.20 -27.86
C GLN A 18 -14.91 -40.04 -27.06
N LYS A 19 -15.30 -41.01 -26.24
CA LYS A 19 -16.49 -40.91 -25.39
C LYS A 19 -16.32 -39.82 -24.31
N LEU A 20 -15.17 -39.78 -23.66
CA LEU A 20 -14.87 -38.75 -22.69
C LEU A 20 -14.87 -37.35 -23.34
N TRP A 21 -14.26 -37.21 -24.50
CA TRP A 21 -14.23 -35.93 -25.21
C TRP A 21 -15.61 -35.46 -25.68
N LYS A 22 -16.46 -36.36 -26.20
CA LYS A 22 -17.83 -36.06 -26.56
C LYS A 22 -18.67 -35.58 -25.37
N THR A 23 -18.46 -36.16 -24.18
CA THR A 23 -19.26 -35.85 -22.98
C THR A 23 -18.72 -34.64 -22.24
N TYR A 24 -17.42 -34.53 -22.06
CA TYR A 24 -16.79 -33.52 -21.19
C TYR A 24 -15.99 -32.45 -21.95
N GLY A 25 -15.73 -32.65 -23.26
CA GLY A 25 -14.91 -31.72 -24.04
C GLY A 25 -15.44 -30.28 -24.03
N LYS A 26 -16.75 -30.11 -24.10
CA LYS A 26 -17.40 -28.78 -24.02
C LYS A 26 -17.15 -28.10 -22.68
N PHE A 27 -17.26 -28.85 -21.58
CA PHE A 27 -17.00 -28.33 -20.23
C PHE A 27 -15.53 -28.04 -20.01
N LEU A 28 -14.62 -28.84 -20.57
CA LEU A 28 -13.19 -28.60 -20.50
C LEU A 28 -12.80 -27.32 -21.26
N ILE A 29 -13.31 -27.16 -22.46
CA ILE A 29 -13.07 -25.92 -23.24
C ILE A 29 -13.61 -24.71 -22.48
N PHE A 30 -14.82 -24.79 -21.93
CA PHE A 30 -15.41 -23.72 -21.13
C PHE A 30 -14.60 -23.38 -19.89
N ALA A 31 -14.10 -24.40 -19.18
CA ALA A 31 -13.23 -24.22 -18.03
C ALA A 31 -11.91 -23.53 -18.38
N VAL A 32 -11.30 -23.93 -19.50
CA VAL A 32 -10.07 -23.32 -20.02
C VAL A 32 -10.31 -21.85 -20.39
N VAL A 33 -11.42 -21.55 -21.08
CA VAL A 33 -11.78 -20.15 -21.44
C VAL A 33 -11.97 -19.29 -20.19
N ILE A 34 -12.71 -19.80 -19.18
CA ILE A 34 -12.89 -19.07 -17.91
C ILE A 34 -11.57 -18.84 -17.19
N PHE A 35 -10.69 -19.84 -17.19
CA PHE A 35 -9.36 -19.72 -16.60
C PHE A 35 -8.54 -18.59 -17.24
N PHE A 36 -8.49 -18.54 -18.57
CA PHE A 36 -7.76 -17.49 -19.28
C PHE A 36 -8.40 -16.11 -19.11
N LEU A 37 -9.73 -16.01 -19.09
CA LEU A 37 -10.43 -14.76 -18.82
C LEU A 37 -10.13 -14.27 -17.37
N GLY A 38 -10.18 -15.15 -16.40
CA GLY A 38 -9.84 -14.83 -15.02
C GLY A 38 -8.39 -14.35 -14.87
N ALA A 39 -7.44 -15.02 -15.54
CA ALA A 39 -6.04 -14.61 -15.55
C ALA A 39 -5.85 -13.23 -16.22
N ALA A 40 -6.53 -12.96 -17.32
CA ALA A 40 -6.46 -11.67 -18.01
C ALA A 40 -6.99 -10.53 -17.12
N VAL A 41 -8.13 -10.73 -16.46
CA VAL A 41 -8.70 -9.76 -15.51
C VAL A 41 -7.75 -9.53 -14.35
N TYR A 42 -7.19 -10.58 -13.78
CA TYR A 42 -6.24 -10.48 -12.65
C TYR A 42 -4.98 -9.67 -13.02
N ILE A 43 -4.38 -9.97 -14.17
CA ILE A 43 -3.19 -9.26 -14.66
C ILE A 43 -3.49 -7.78 -14.90
N THR A 44 -4.62 -7.48 -15.57
CA THR A 44 -5.02 -6.11 -15.87
C THR A 44 -5.27 -5.31 -14.59
N TRP A 45 -5.94 -5.93 -13.61
CA TRP A 45 -6.20 -5.31 -12.32
C TRP A 45 -4.90 -5.01 -11.55
N ASN A 46 -3.99 -5.98 -11.53
CA ASN A 46 -2.71 -5.81 -10.84
C ASN A 46 -1.84 -4.71 -11.49
N ASN A 47 -1.77 -4.68 -12.82
CA ASN A 47 -1.07 -3.64 -13.57
C ASN A 47 -1.68 -2.25 -13.33
N TYR A 48 -3.01 -2.17 -13.22
CA TYR A 48 -3.70 -0.92 -12.90
C TYR A 48 -3.32 -0.40 -11.51
N LEU A 49 -3.32 -1.28 -10.49
CA LEU A 49 -2.91 -0.92 -9.13
C LEU A 49 -1.44 -0.49 -9.07
N GLU A 50 -0.56 -1.17 -9.80
CA GLU A 50 0.86 -0.82 -9.88
C GLU A 50 1.06 0.55 -10.57
N SER A 51 0.34 0.79 -11.65
CA SER A 51 0.36 2.10 -12.34
C SER A 51 -0.08 3.24 -11.42
N LEU A 52 -1.10 3.03 -10.57
CA LEU A 52 -1.51 4.02 -9.57
C LEU A 52 -0.40 4.30 -8.56
N LYS A 53 0.23 3.25 -8.01
CA LYS A 53 1.35 3.41 -7.06
C LYS A 53 2.54 4.14 -7.67
N ASN A 54 2.86 3.83 -8.93
CA ASN A 54 3.96 4.49 -9.64
C ASN A 54 3.69 5.99 -9.84
N LYS A 55 2.46 6.37 -10.21
CA LYS A 55 2.05 7.78 -10.30
C LYS A 55 2.09 8.50 -8.96
N GLU A 56 1.62 7.85 -7.88
CA GLU A 56 1.71 8.40 -6.52
C GLU A 56 3.18 8.61 -6.11
N GLY A 57 4.06 7.66 -6.43
CA GLY A 57 5.51 7.76 -6.20
C GLY A 57 6.16 8.90 -6.98
N GLU A 58 5.78 9.10 -8.24
CA GLU A 58 6.26 10.20 -9.06
C GLU A 58 5.84 11.56 -8.49
N ILE A 59 4.56 11.72 -8.12
CA ILE A 59 4.07 12.97 -7.50
C ILE A 59 4.81 13.23 -6.19
N PHE A 60 5.03 12.19 -5.37
CA PHE A 60 5.77 12.33 -4.12
C PHE A 60 7.22 12.76 -4.37
N SER A 61 7.92 12.10 -5.30
CA SER A 61 9.30 12.44 -5.68
C SER A 61 9.42 13.88 -6.21
N ASN A 62 8.49 14.29 -7.08
CA ASN A 62 8.43 15.66 -7.59
C ASN A 62 8.20 16.68 -6.47
N SER A 63 7.39 16.31 -5.46
CA SER A 63 7.17 17.17 -4.29
C SER A 63 8.44 17.34 -3.45
N LEU A 64 9.26 16.28 -3.30
CA LEU A 64 10.57 16.38 -2.63
C LEU A 64 11.53 17.28 -3.40
N GLU A 65 11.57 17.20 -4.72
CA GLU A 65 12.38 18.08 -5.55
C GLU A 65 11.96 19.56 -5.41
N MET A 66 10.64 19.81 -5.29
CA MET A 66 10.13 21.17 -5.02
C MET A 66 10.55 21.68 -3.65
N ILE A 67 10.61 20.80 -2.64
CA ILE A 67 11.12 21.14 -1.30
C ILE A 67 12.59 21.53 -1.38
N ASP A 68 13.42 20.77 -2.08
CA ASP A 68 14.84 21.06 -2.27
C ASP A 68 15.06 22.41 -2.98
N LYS A 69 14.19 22.76 -3.91
CA LYS A 69 14.16 24.05 -4.59
C LYS A 69 13.52 25.19 -3.78
N LYS A 70 13.12 24.92 -2.52
CA LYS A 70 12.43 25.86 -1.62
C LYS A 70 11.11 26.41 -2.17
N SER A 71 10.47 25.67 -3.07
CA SER A 71 9.15 25.98 -3.63
C SER A 71 8.04 25.44 -2.73
N TRP A 72 7.98 25.96 -1.50
CA TRP A 72 7.15 25.43 -0.40
C TRP A 72 5.66 25.35 -0.71
N ASP A 73 5.10 26.37 -1.38
CA ASP A 73 3.67 26.41 -1.67
C ASP A 73 3.27 25.35 -2.70
N LEU A 74 4.09 25.14 -3.72
CA LEU A 74 3.86 24.08 -4.73
C LEU A 74 4.01 22.69 -4.11
N ALA A 75 5.05 22.49 -3.32
CA ALA A 75 5.26 21.23 -2.61
C ALA A 75 4.08 20.93 -1.67
N SER A 76 3.63 21.90 -0.90
CA SER A 76 2.49 21.80 0.00
C SER A 76 1.22 21.41 -0.74
N SER A 77 0.92 22.07 -1.87
CA SER A 77 -0.26 21.77 -2.69
C SER A 77 -0.21 20.36 -3.28
N ASN A 78 0.93 19.94 -3.82
CA ASN A 78 1.10 18.62 -4.39
C ASN A 78 0.96 17.50 -3.32
N LEU A 79 1.58 17.70 -2.15
CA LEU A 79 1.48 16.76 -1.04
C LEU A 79 0.04 16.67 -0.51
N TYR A 80 -0.65 17.81 -0.40
CA TYR A 80 -2.07 17.86 -0.02
C TYR A 80 -2.94 17.04 -0.98
N ASN A 81 -2.78 17.28 -2.28
CA ASN A 81 -3.53 16.58 -3.32
C ASN A 81 -3.21 15.07 -3.28
N LEU A 82 -1.93 14.72 -3.08
CA LEU A 82 -1.50 13.34 -3.01
C LEU A 82 -2.18 12.59 -1.87
N TYR A 83 -2.12 13.07 -0.62
CA TYR A 83 -2.73 12.32 0.48
C TYR A 83 -4.27 12.37 0.49
N SER A 84 -4.88 13.32 -0.21
CA SER A 84 -6.33 13.40 -0.36
C SER A 84 -6.88 12.37 -1.35
N SER A 85 -6.09 12.01 -2.36
CA SER A 85 -6.49 11.12 -3.46
C SER A 85 -5.82 9.74 -3.42
N SER A 86 -4.71 9.58 -2.69
CA SER A 86 -3.88 8.38 -2.75
C SER A 86 -4.45 7.18 -1.99
N SER A 87 -3.98 6.02 -2.40
CA SER A 87 -4.09 4.77 -1.67
C SER A 87 -3.28 4.83 -0.35
N SER A 88 -3.40 3.82 0.50
CA SER A 88 -2.86 3.86 1.87
C SER A 88 -1.34 4.10 1.98
N GLY A 89 -0.53 3.69 0.98
CA GLY A 89 0.94 3.72 1.09
C GLY A 89 1.51 5.14 1.12
N TYR A 90 1.25 5.95 0.12
CA TYR A 90 1.79 7.30 0.02
C TYR A 90 1.05 8.33 0.87
N ARG A 91 -0.19 8.04 1.32
CA ARG A 91 -0.98 8.95 2.15
C ARG A 91 -0.26 9.38 3.42
N ALA A 92 0.24 8.41 4.18
CA ALA A 92 0.92 8.68 5.44
C ALA A 92 2.24 9.44 5.23
N LEU A 93 3.03 9.04 4.22
CA LEU A 93 4.27 9.72 3.85
C LEU A 93 4.02 11.16 3.40
N ALA A 94 3.00 11.39 2.56
CA ALA A 94 2.66 12.71 2.08
C ALA A 94 2.15 13.62 3.22
N LYS A 95 1.37 13.10 4.18
CA LYS A 95 0.97 13.83 5.39
C LYS A 95 2.19 14.24 6.23
N LEU A 96 3.10 13.32 6.50
CA LEU A 96 4.32 13.60 7.27
C LEU A 96 5.18 14.67 6.59
N GLN A 97 5.37 14.54 5.27
CA GLN A 97 6.17 15.49 4.52
C GLN A 97 5.49 16.86 4.39
N HIS A 98 4.15 16.89 4.23
CA HIS A 98 3.40 18.15 4.20
C HIS A 98 3.51 18.91 5.52
N ALA A 99 3.34 18.20 6.64
CA ALA A 99 3.53 18.81 7.96
C ALA A 99 4.95 19.37 8.14
N SER A 100 5.99 18.64 7.67
CA SER A 100 7.37 19.14 7.67
C SER A 100 7.53 20.43 6.85
N VAL A 101 6.91 20.54 5.68
CA VAL A 101 6.90 21.77 4.85
C VAL A 101 6.22 22.92 5.59
N LEU A 102 5.10 22.66 6.28
CA LEU A 102 4.39 23.67 7.06
C LEU A 102 5.25 24.18 8.23
N LEU A 103 5.97 23.30 8.92
CA LEU A 103 6.92 23.70 9.97
C LEU A 103 8.01 24.64 9.44
N GLN A 104 8.58 24.35 8.27
CA GLN A 104 9.56 25.20 7.62
C GLN A 104 8.98 26.57 7.23
N ASN A 105 7.70 26.61 6.92
CA ASN A 105 6.94 27.84 6.63
C ASN A 105 6.42 28.54 7.89
N LYS A 106 6.83 28.14 9.08
CA LYS A 106 6.41 28.70 10.37
C LYS A 106 4.90 28.55 10.65
N LYS A 107 4.26 27.56 10.04
CA LYS A 107 2.85 27.19 10.26
C LYS A 107 2.78 25.97 11.17
N ALA A 108 3.26 26.11 12.40
CA ALA A 108 3.39 24.99 13.35
C ALA A 108 2.04 24.39 13.71
N ASP A 109 1.02 25.22 13.93
CA ASP A 109 -0.32 24.76 14.32
C ASP A 109 -0.94 23.86 13.23
N ASP A 110 -0.84 24.28 11.96
CA ASP A 110 -1.33 23.48 10.82
C ASP A 110 -0.58 22.15 10.70
N ALA A 111 0.72 22.16 10.95
CA ALA A 111 1.54 20.95 10.93
C ALA A 111 1.15 19.94 12.01
N ILE A 112 0.93 20.44 13.24
CA ILE A 112 0.50 19.63 14.37
C ILE A 112 -0.88 19.03 14.11
N GLU A 113 -1.79 19.78 13.51
CA GLU A 113 -3.10 19.27 13.11
C GLU A 113 -2.99 18.09 12.14
N ILE A 114 -2.10 18.18 11.15
CA ILE A 114 -1.86 17.06 10.21
C ILE A 114 -1.29 15.85 10.94
N TYR A 115 -0.35 16.03 11.88
CA TYR A 115 0.17 14.92 12.68
C TYR A 115 -0.92 14.28 13.54
N LYS A 116 -1.79 15.08 14.19
CA LYS A 116 -2.93 14.56 14.97
C LYS A 116 -3.88 13.74 14.08
N ASN A 117 -4.22 14.26 12.92
CA ASN A 117 -5.03 13.56 11.92
C ASN A 117 -4.38 12.23 11.45
N LEU A 118 -3.06 12.16 11.39
CA LEU A 118 -2.35 10.92 11.04
C LEU A 118 -2.37 9.92 12.19
N VAL A 119 -2.22 10.38 13.42
CA VAL A 119 -2.31 9.54 14.64
C VAL A 119 -3.67 8.84 14.75
N GLU A 120 -4.74 9.53 14.37
CA GLU A 120 -6.12 9.05 14.46
C GLU A 120 -6.55 8.21 13.25
N ASP A 121 -5.78 8.22 12.16
CA ASP A 121 -6.13 7.50 10.92
C ASP A 121 -5.95 5.98 11.08
N PRO A 122 -7.04 5.17 11.20
CA PRO A 122 -6.94 3.73 11.39
C PRO A 122 -6.42 2.99 10.14
N LYS A 123 -6.41 3.66 8.97
CA LYS A 123 -5.93 3.10 7.70
C LYS A 123 -4.42 3.26 7.54
N SER A 124 -3.81 4.11 8.35
CA SER A 124 -2.36 4.31 8.36
C SER A 124 -1.67 3.25 9.21
N ASP A 125 -0.51 2.78 8.73
CA ASP A 125 0.31 1.84 9.48
C ASP A 125 0.69 2.41 10.86
N ILE A 126 0.80 1.52 11.85
CA ILE A 126 1.15 1.88 13.23
C ILE A 126 2.48 2.65 13.30
N ILE A 127 3.45 2.31 12.43
CA ILE A 127 4.77 2.95 12.37
C ILE A 127 4.63 4.44 12.06
N PHE A 128 3.83 4.83 11.08
CA PHE A 128 3.61 6.23 10.72
C PHE A 128 2.82 6.99 11.79
N ARG A 129 1.87 6.32 12.43
CA ARG A 129 1.09 6.89 13.55
C ARG A 129 1.97 7.17 14.77
N ASP A 130 2.87 6.26 15.09
CA ASP A 130 3.80 6.42 16.21
C ASP A 130 4.86 7.48 15.88
N LEU A 131 5.34 7.55 14.65
CA LEU A 131 6.21 8.63 14.20
C LEU A 131 5.52 9.99 14.31
N ALA A 132 4.25 10.10 13.91
CA ALA A 132 3.48 11.33 14.04
C ALA A 132 3.33 11.75 15.52
N ARG A 133 3.06 10.80 16.45
CA ARG A 133 3.04 11.08 17.90
C ARG A 133 4.36 11.64 18.40
N TYR A 134 5.46 11.02 17.98
CA TYR A 134 6.80 11.49 18.34
C TYR A 134 7.06 12.90 17.84
N LEU A 135 6.66 13.21 16.61
CA LEU A 135 6.83 14.55 16.02
C LEU A 135 5.95 15.60 16.73
N ILE A 136 4.73 15.24 17.13
CA ILE A 136 3.91 16.13 17.98
C ILE A 136 4.67 16.47 19.26
N VAL A 137 5.19 15.48 19.97
CA VAL A 137 5.92 15.71 21.24
C VAL A 137 7.12 16.64 21.01
N ILE A 138 7.93 16.42 19.98
CA ILE A 138 9.12 17.25 19.73
C ILE A 138 8.73 18.69 19.40
N HIS A 139 7.71 18.90 18.58
CA HIS A 139 7.36 20.24 18.09
C HIS A 139 6.46 21.03 19.06
N THR A 140 5.83 20.37 20.03
CA THR A 140 5.01 21.01 21.07
C THR A 140 5.72 21.16 22.41
N PHE A 141 6.84 20.47 22.60
CA PHE A 141 7.55 20.44 23.90
C PHE A 141 7.97 21.84 24.42
N ASP A 142 8.21 22.79 23.53
CA ASP A 142 8.60 24.17 23.88
C ASP A 142 7.41 25.10 24.16
N PHE A 143 6.18 24.71 23.86
CA PHE A 143 5.04 25.64 23.84
C PHE A 143 3.95 25.38 24.87
N GLU A 144 3.81 24.17 25.44
CA GLU A 144 2.69 23.87 26.31
C GLU A 144 3.05 22.87 27.44
N LYS A 145 2.73 23.26 28.67
CA LYS A 145 2.57 22.35 29.82
C LYS A 145 1.28 21.54 29.65
N ASP A 146 1.15 20.75 28.58
CA ASP A 146 -0.16 20.24 28.26
C ASP A 146 -0.31 18.74 28.52
N SER A 147 -1.49 18.37 29.06
CA SER A 147 -1.92 17.00 29.34
C SER A 147 -1.88 16.12 28.06
N GLU A 148 -1.98 16.74 26.89
CA GLU A 148 -1.96 16.05 25.60
C GLU A 148 -0.56 15.53 25.26
N ILE A 149 0.50 16.29 25.55
CA ILE A 149 1.90 15.87 25.41
C ILE A 149 2.16 14.66 26.31
N ALA A 150 1.72 14.73 27.57
CA ALA A 150 1.85 13.64 28.52
C ALA A 150 1.16 12.36 28.03
N LYS A 151 0.00 12.48 27.38
CA LYS A 151 -0.72 11.35 26.80
C LYS A 151 0.04 10.70 25.62
N HIS A 152 0.59 11.51 24.72
CA HIS A 152 1.39 10.99 23.60
C HIS A 152 2.70 10.35 24.09
N LEU A 153 3.36 10.98 25.06
CA LEU A 153 4.59 10.48 25.65
C LEU A 153 4.35 9.18 26.44
N SER A 154 3.30 9.10 27.26
CA SER A 154 2.95 7.89 28.01
C SER A 154 2.64 6.72 27.07
N TYR A 155 1.94 6.96 25.98
CA TYR A 155 1.67 5.94 24.97
C TYR A 155 2.96 5.41 24.33
N LEU A 156 3.90 6.29 23.98
CA LEU A 156 5.18 5.90 23.38
C LEU A 156 6.06 5.11 24.37
N LEU A 157 6.00 5.46 25.66
CA LEU A 157 6.76 4.76 26.71
C LEU A 157 6.15 3.38 27.04
N ASP A 158 4.82 3.29 27.11
CA ASP A 158 4.10 2.05 27.48
C ASP A 158 4.18 0.98 26.37
N LYS A 159 4.10 1.39 25.12
CA LYS A 159 4.16 0.46 23.95
C LYS A 159 5.59 0.08 23.55
N GLY A 160 6.62 0.68 24.18
CA GLY A 160 7.99 0.57 23.69
C GLY A 160 8.06 1.06 22.24
N PHE A 161 8.60 2.23 22.02
CA PHE A 161 8.69 2.83 20.68
C PHE A 161 9.03 1.75 19.65
N VAL A 162 8.24 1.59 18.59
CA VAL A 162 8.31 0.48 17.63
C VAL A 162 9.73 0.30 17.05
N LEU A 163 10.56 1.35 17.10
CA LEU A 163 11.97 1.29 16.72
C LEU A 163 12.79 0.36 17.64
N THR A 164 12.47 0.23 18.93
CA THR A 164 13.16 -0.73 19.81
C THR A 164 12.80 -2.16 19.44
N ARG A 165 11.57 -2.41 18.98
CA ARG A 165 11.15 -3.74 18.54
C ARG A 165 11.83 -4.20 17.25
N ILE A 166 12.22 -3.28 16.38
CA ILE A 166 12.96 -3.61 15.14
C ILE A 166 14.40 -4.01 15.48
N PHE A 167 15.00 -3.42 16.51
CA PHE A 167 16.35 -3.77 16.97
C PHE A 167 16.41 -5.06 17.78
N ASP A 168 15.32 -5.47 18.45
CA ASP A 168 15.27 -6.72 19.22
C ASP A 168 15.05 -7.97 18.34
N THR A 169 14.74 -7.78 17.05
CA THR A 169 14.51 -8.86 16.06
C THR A 169 15.64 -9.04 15.05
N LEU A 170 16.74 -8.28 15.17
CA LEU A 170 17.99 -8.43 14.40
C LEU A 170 19.08 -9.07 15.25
#